data_2e5addc45d9aba24a70f08429c01916b
#
_entry.id   2e5addc45d9aba24a70f08429c01916b
#
_cell.length_a   1.000
_cell.length_b   1.000
_cell.length_c   1.000
_cell.angle_alpha   90.00
_cell.angle_beta   90.00
_cell.angle_gamma   90.00
#
_symmetry.space_group_name_H-M   'P 1'
#
loop_
_entity.id
_entity.type
_entity.pdbx_description
1 polymer ?
#
loop_
_entity_poly.entity_id
_entity_poly.type
_entity_poly.pdbx_seq_one_letter_code
_entity_poly.pdbx_strand_id
1 'polypeptide(L)'
;PGVSPLAPIVAAAQLVELPIWGELELSWRLRDLDHPAPWLVVTGTNGKTTTTLMLESILLTAGKRTVAAGNIGRSLVEVVMDPTPWDVLAIEVGAPQLPFVHTMSPQAAVCLNLASDHIDLFGSFEAYRAAKSRIYERCQVAAIFNVADDETIRMVEQAEVVDGCRAIGFTAGIPDISMVGVVEEFLVDRAFLENRKDAALELAEISDIATPATHNILNALA
;
A
#
# COMPACT_ATOMS: atom_id res chain seq x y z
N PRO A 1 -6.49 -16.18 -4.67
CA PRO A 1 -5.17 -15.87 -4.15
C PRO A 1 -4.27 -17.11 -4.22
N GLY A 2 -2.95 -16.93 -4.41
CA GLY A 2 -1.98 -18.01 -4.43
C GLY A 2 -1.75 -18.74 -5.76
N VAL A 3 -2.38 -18.32 -6.84
CA VAL A 3 -2.06 -18.83 -8.18
C VAL A 3 -0.83 -18.09 -8.71
N SER A 4 0.22 -18.85 -9.04
CA SER A 4 1.42 -18.28 -9.67
C SER A 4 1.07 -17.64 -11.02
N PRO A 5 1.64 -16.46 -11.35
CA PRO A 5 1.55 -15.91 -12.71
C PRO A 5 2.11 -16.85 -13.80
N LEU A 6 2.98 -17.78 -13.38
CA LEU A 6 3.59 -18.79 -14.26
C LEU A 6 2.75 -20.09 -14.36
N ALA A 7 1.58 -20.16 -13.71
CA ALA A 7 0.76 -21.36 -13.75
C ALA A 7 0.28 -21.68 -15.19
N PRO A 8 0.23 -22.96 -15.59
CA PRO A 8 -0.18 -23.36 -16.95
C PRO A 8 -1.54 -22.81 -17.36
N ILE A 9 -2.49 -22.69 -16.43
CA ILE A 9 -3.82 -22.14 -16.71
C ILE A 9 -3.76 -20.64 -17.05
N VAL A 10 -2.85 -19.89 -16.42
CA VAL A 10 -2.63 -18.47 -16.71
C VAL A 10 -2.06 -18.32 -18.11
N ALA A 11 -1.04 -19.11 -18.46
CA ALA A 11 -0.46 -19.13 -19.80
C ALA A 11 -1.49 -19.53 -20.87
N ALA A 12 -2.33 -20.53 -20.60
CA ALA A 12 -3.38 -20.95 -21.52
C ALA A 12 -4.43 -19.86 -21.75
N ALA A 13 -4.83 -19.14 -20.69
CA ALA A 13 -5.78 -18.03 -20.81
C ALA A 13 -5.17 -16.84 -21.59
N GLN A 14 -3.90 -16.53 -21.37
CA GLN A 14 -3.18 -15.50 -22.13
C GLN A 14 -3.06 -15.81 -23.62
N LEU A 15 -2.83 -17.08 -23.98
CA LEU A 15 -2.75 -17.52 -25.38
C LEU A 15 -4.04 -17.28 -26.18
N VAL A 16 -5.18 -17.25 -25.51
CA VAL A 16 -6.50 -17.00 -26.11
C VAL A 16 -7.08 -15.64 -25.73
N GLU A 17 -6.23 -14.76 -25.22
CA GLU A 17 -6.54 -13.36 -24.85
C GLU A 17 -7.72 -13.24 -23.85
N LEU A 18 -7.93 -14.26 -23.01
CA LEU A 18 -8.93 -14.17 -21.95
C LEU A 18 -8.46 -13.22 -20.83
N PRO A 19 -9.29 -12.26 -20.42
CA PRO A 19 -8.95 -11.40 -19.30
C PRO A 19 -8.88 -12.22 -18.00
N ILE A 20 -7.78 -12.06 -17.26
CA ILE A 20 -7.57 -12.73 -15.98
C ILE A 20 -7.66 -11.69 -14.88
N TRP A 21 -8.60 -11.84 -13.97
CA TRP A 21 -8.79 -10.96 -12.82
C TRP A 21 -8.54 -11.73 -11.53
N GLY A 22 -7.76 -11.12 -10.64
CA GLY A 22 -7.69 -11.53 -9.24
C GLY A 22 -8.81 -10.89 -8.43
N GLU A 23 -8.87 -11.23 -7.14
CA GLU A 23 -9.85 -10.65 -6.21
C GLU A 23 -9.77 -9.11 -6.14
N LEU A 24 -8.57 -8.54 -6.17
CA LEU A 24 -8.37 -7.08 -6.14
C LEU A 24 -9.03 -6.40 -7.35
N GLU A 25 -8.77 -6.89 -8.55
CA GLU A 25 -9.37 -6.33 -9.77
C GLU A 25 -10.89 -6.52 -9.81
N LEU A 26 -11.37 -7.70 -9.40
CA LEU A 26 -12.81 -7.96 -9.32
C LEU A 26 -13.48 -7.02 -8.31
N SER A 27 -12.93 -6.88 -7.12
CA SER A 27 -13.44 -5.97 -6.09
C SER A 27 -13.43 -4.52 -6.55
N TRP A 28 -12.35 -4.10 -7.24
CA TRP A 28 -12.27 -2.76 -7.81
C TRP A 28 -13.39 -2.50 -8.82
N ARG A 29 -13.75 -3.48 -9.63
CA ARG A 29 -14.83 -3.37 -10.63
C ARG A 29 -16.22 -3.42 -10.01
N LEU A 30 -16.40 -4.12 -8.90
CA LEU A 30 -17.68 -4.30 -8.21
C LEU A 30 -17.98 -3.18 -7.17
N ARG A 31 -16.98 -2.35 -6.84
CA ARG A 31 -17.17 -1.30 -5.85
C ARG A 31 -18.29 -0.34 -6.23
N ASP A 32 -18.92 0.28 -5.25
CA ASP A 32 -19.85 1.37 -5.48
C ASP A 32 -19.17 2.49 -6.30
N LEU A 33 -19.77 2.89 -7.39
CA LEU A 33 -19.28 3.95 -8.27
C LEU A 33 -19.92 5.29 -7.99
N ASP A 34 -21.07 5.32 -7.31
CA ASP A 34 -21.76 6.55 -6.90
C ASP A 34 -21.12 7.14 -5.64
N HIS A 35 -20.64 6.26 -4.73
CA HIS A 35 -19.97 6.65 -3.48
C HIS A 35 -18.71 5.78 -3.27
N PRO A 36 -17.68 5.92 -4.12
CA PRO A 36 -16.53 5.06 -4.06
C PRO A 36 -15.66 5.36 -2.83
N ALA A 37 -15.52 4.39 -1.94
CA ALA A 37 -14.57 4.51 -0.83
C ALA A 37 -13.12 4.59 -1.36
N PRO A 38 -12.30 5.53 -0.88
CA PRO A 38 -10.87 5.54 -1.16
C PRO A 38 -10.19 4.26 -0.68
N TRP A 39 -9.27 3.73 -1.48
CA TRP A 39 -8.43 2.59 -1.11
C TRP A 39 -7.04 3.05 -0.69
N LEU A 40 -6.64 2.71 0.53
CA LEU A 40 -5.29 2.88 1.05
C LEU A 40 -4.62 1.50 1.05
N VAL A 41 -3.61 1.32 0.21
CA VAL A 41 -3.12 -0.01 -0.16
C VAL A 41 -1.71 -0.23 0.37
N VAL A 42 -1.52 -1.34 1.10
CA VAL A 42 -0.26 -1.69 1.76
C VAL A 42 0.32 -2.97 1.18
N THR A 43 1.57 -2.93 0.72
CA THR A 43 2.37 -4.11 0.37
C THR A 43 3.77 -4.03 0.98
N GLY A 44 4.54 -5.07 0.82
CA GLY A 44 5.91 -5.21 1.31
C GLY A 44 6.28 -6.68 1.43
N THR A 45 7.53 -6.98 1.66
CA THR A 45 7.91 -8.34 2.05
C THR A 45 7.45 -8.60 3.48
N ASN A 46 7.74 -7.68 4.40
CA ASN A 46 7.38 -7.77 5.82
C ASN A 46 6.58 -6.54 6.28
N GLY A 47 5.86 -6.64 7.39
CA GLY A 47 5.17 -5.53 8.05
C GLY A 47 3.75 -5.25 7.54
N LYS A 48 3.33 -5.80 6.41
CA LYS A 48 2.01 -5.53 5.78
C LYS A 48 0.83 -5.57 6.75
N THR A 49 0.65 -6.70 7.42
CA THR A 49 -0.48 -6.91 8.35
C THR A 49 -0.45 -5.91 9.50
N THR A 50 0.72 -5.71 10.10
CA THR A 50 0.88 -4.74 11.19
C THR A 50 0.52 -3.33 10.73
N THR A 51 1.06 -2.88 9.61
CA THR A 51 0.76 -1.55 9.04
C THR A 51 -0.71 -1.40 8.69
N THR A 52 -1.31 -2.40 8.05
CA THR A 52 -2.74 -2.34 7.67
C THR A 52 -3.65 -2.27 8.89
N LEU A 53 -3.34 -3.02 9.96
CA LEU A 53 -4.11 -2.96 11.21
C LEU A 53 -3.87 -1.66 12.00
N MET A 54 -2.65 -1.10 11.98
CA MET A 54 -2.37 0.23 12.54
C MET A 54 -3.20 1.30 11.79
N LEU A 55 -3.21 1.26 10.47
CA LEU A 55 -4.00 2.16 9.63
C LEU A 55 -5.50 2.05 9.93
N GLU A 56 -6.04 0.83 10.02
CA GLU A 56 -7.44 0.62 10.43
C GLU A 56 -7.72 1.25 11.79
N SER A 57 -6.85 1.03 12.79
CA SER A 57 -7.00 1.59 14.13
C SER A 57 -7.01 3.12 14.14
N ILE A 58 -6.10 3.74 13.38
CA ILE A 58 -6.02 5.20 13.21
C ILE A 58 -7.32 5.74 12.59
N LEU A 59 -7.79 5.11 11.53
CA LEU A 59 -9.01 5.53 10.83
C LEU A 59 -10.27 5.37 11.69
N LEU A 60 -10.38 4.26 12.43
CA LEU A 60 -11.48 4.05 13.39
C LEU A 60 -11.46 5.11 14.50
N THR A 61 -10.28 5.43 15.03
CA THR A 61 -10.11 6.46 16.06
C THR A 61 -10.47 7.85 15.52
N ALA A 62 -10.22 8.09 14.24
CA ALA A 62 -10.66 9.31 13.53
C ALA A 62 -12.17 9.31 13.19
N GLY A 63 -12.95 8.35 13.69
CA GLY A 63 -14.39 8.25 13.48
C GLY A 63 -14.78 7.80 12.06
N LYS A 64 -13.88 7.22 11.29
CA LYS A 64 -14.17 6.70 9.94
C LYS A 64 -14.77 5.31 10.00
N ARG A 65 -15.77 5.04 9.17
CA ARG A 65 -16.21 3.67 8.90
C ARG A 65 -15.21 3.02 7.95
N THR A 66 -14.40 2.14 8.48
CA THR A 66 -13.29 1.48 7.78
C THR A 66 -13.16 0.01 8.18
N VAL A 67 -12.42 -0.74 7.40
CA VAL A 67 -12.05 -2.13 7.71
C VAL A 67 -10.74 -2.49 7.02
N ALA A 68 -9.93 -3.30 7.71
CA ALA A 68 -8.79 -3.98 7.11
C ALA A 68 -9.26 -5.19 6.30
N ALA A 69 -8.86 -5.26 5.03
CA ALA A 69 -9.29 -6.30 4.11
C ALA A 69 -8.21 -6.67 3.07
N GLY A 70 -8.50 -7.59 2.19
CA GLY A 70 -7.62 -8.02 1.09
C GLY A 70 -6.90 -9.31 1.41
N ASN A 71 -5.57 -9.30 1.54
CA ASN A 71 -4.78 -10.49 1.91
C ASN A 71 -4.94 -10.87 3.39
N ILE A 72 -5.71 -10.11 4.14
CA ILE A 72 -6.06 -10.34 5.55
C ILE A 72 -7.55 -10.08 5.77
N GLY A 73 -8.07 -10.55 6.91
CA GLY A 73 -9.40 -10.22 7.38
C GLY A 73 -10.53 -10.74 6.49
N ARG A 74 -11.49 -9.88 6.19
CA ARG A 74 -12.64 -10.19 5.33
C ARG A 74 -12.24 -10.21 3.85
N SER A 75 -12.93 -11.03 3.05
CA SER A 75 -12.82 -11.00 1.60
C SER A 75 -13.13 -9.58 1.09
N LEU A 76 -12.24 -9.05 0.24
CA LEU A 76 -12.43 -7.71 -0.30
C LEU A 76 -13.69 -7.59 -1.17
N VAL A 77 -14.10 -8.69 -1.84
CA VAL A 77 -15.36 -8.74 -2.59
C VAL A 77 -16.55 -8.52 -1.65
N GLU A 78 -16.59 -9.19 -0.50
CA GLU A 78 -17.66 -8.99 0.49
C GLU A 78 -17.67 -7.57 1.05
N VAL A 79 -16.48 -6.99 1.26
CA VAL A 79 -16.35 -5.63 1.78
C VAL A 79 -16.88 -4.60 0.80
N VAL A 80 -16.53 -4.68 -0.48
CA VAL A 80 -17.00 -3.69 -1.48
C VAL A 80 -18.47 -3.85 -1.85
N MET A 81 -19.05 -5.02 -1.56
CA MET A 81 -20.48 -5.29 -1.75
C MET A 81 -21.34 -5.02 -0.50
N ASP A 82 -20.74 -4.51 0.58
CA ASP A 82 -21.49 -4.12 1.78
C ASP A 82 -22.48 -3.00 1.42
N PRO A 83 -23.78 -3.13 1.77
CA PRO A 83 -24.80 -2.15 1.39
C PRO A 83 -24.63 -0.78 2.10
N THR A 84 -23.84 -0.74 3.16
CA THR A 84 -23.53 0.51 3.86
C THR A 84 -22.19 1.05 3.35
N PRO A 85 -22.13 2.30 2.84
CA PRO A 85 -20.90 2.85 2.29
C PRO A 85 -19.76 2.91 3.30
N TRP A 86 -18.56 2.60 2.88
CA TRP A 86 -17.32 2.82 3.64
C TRP A 86 -16.81 4.23 3.42
N ASP A 87 -16.22 4.84 4.47
CA ASP A 87 -15.53 6.13 4.31
C ASP A 87 -14.16 5.95 3.65
N VAL A 88 -13.47 4.84 3.96
CA VAL A 88 -12.14 4.51 3.44
C VAL A 88 -11.84 3.03 3.72
N LEU A 89 -11.02 2.38 2.90
CA LEU A 89 -10.63 0.99 3.08
C LEU A 89 -9.11 0.87 3.28
N ALA A 90 -8.69 0.14 4.32
CA ALA A 90 -7.30 -0.25 4.55
C ALA A 90 -7.06 -1.64 3.92
N ILE A 91 -6.24 -1.72 2.87
CA ILE A 91 -6.14 -2.93 2.06
C ILE A 91 -4.73 -3.50 2.08
N GLU A 92 -4.59 -4.71 2.62
CA GLU A 92 -3.34 -5.48 2.48
C GLU A 92 -3.29 -6.18 1.13
N VAL A 93 -2.14 -6.06 0.42
CA VAL A 93 -1.93 -6.71 -0.87
C VAL A 93 -0.70 -7.61 -0.84
N GLY A 94 -0.91 -8.87 -1.17
CA GLY A 94 0.15 -9.84 -1.43
C GLY A 94 0.72 -9.72 -2.85
N ALA A 95 2.01 -10.02 -3.03
CA ALA A 95 2.65 -9.96 -4.34
C ALA A 95 1.94 -10.81 -5.42
N PRO A 96 1.43 -12.04 -5.15
CA PRO A 96 0.76 -12.85 -6.17
C PRO A 96 -0.55 -12.25 -6.69
N GLN A 97 -1.14 -11.27 -6.01
CA GLN A 97 -2.39 -10.63 -6.43
C GLN A 97 -2.15 -9.53 -7.49
N LEU A 98 -1.00 -8.85 -7.43
CA LEU A 98 -0.70 -7.66 -8.23
C LEU A 98 -0.59 -7.90 -9.75
N PRO A 99 -0.06 -9.05 -10.26
CA PRO A 99 -0.04 -9.32 -11.69
C PRO A 99 -1.41 -9.35 -12.37
N PHE A 100 -2.47 -9.54 -11.61
CA PHE A 100 -3.85 -9.64 -12.09
C PHE A 100 -4.69 -8.39 -11.82
N VAL A 101 -4.02 -7.27 -11.49
CA VAL A 101 -4.63 -5.95 -11.31
C VAL A 101 -4.44 -5.15 -12.60
N HIS A 102 -5.51 -4.54 -13.12
CA HIS A 102 -5.50 -3.84 -14.40
C HIS A 102 -6.02 -2.40 -14.34
N THR A 103 -7.05 -2.17 -13.52
CA THR A 103 -7.75 -0.87 -13.48
C THR A 103 -7.79 -0.23 -12.11
N MET A 104 -7.28 -0.90 -11.07
CA MET A 104 -7.20 -0.34 -9.72
C MET A 104 -6.42 0.97 -9.74
N SER A 105 -6.97 1.99 -9.07
CA SER A 105 -6.38 3.32 -8.91
C SER A 105 -6.52 3.72 -7.44
N PRO A 106 -5.58 3.33 -6.57
CA PRO A 106 -5.66 3.58 -5.13
C PRO A 106 -5.49 5.06 -4.81
N GLN A 107 -6.13 5.53 -3.74
CA GLN A 107 -5.93 6.88 -3.22
C GLN A 107 -4.49 7.09 -2.77
N ALA A 108 -3.97 6.13 -2.01
CA ALA A 108 -2.55 6.06 -1.63
C ALA A 108 -2.08 4.61 -1.63
N ALA A 109 -0.80 4.41 -1.87
CA ALA A 109 -0.18 3.10 -1.91
C ALA A 109 1.21 3.15 -1.25
N VAL A 110 1.54 2.12 -0.46
CA VAL A 110 2.86 1.97 0.17
C VAL A 110 3.47 0.61 -0.13
N CYS A 111 4.76 0.60 -0.47
CA CYS A 111 5.62 -0.58 -0.36
C CYS A 111 6.59 -0.38 0.81
N LEU A 112 6.39 -1.16 1.88
CA LEU A 112 7.13 -1.01 3.13
C LEU A 112 8.61 -1.37 3.01
N ASN A 113 8.89 -2.41 2.25
CA ASN A 113 10.22 -2.96 2.01
C ASN A 113 10.17 -4.02 0.92
N LEU A 114 11.32 -4.29 0.31
CA LEU A 114 11.47 -5.35 -0.67
C LEU A 114 12.73 -6.18 -0.39
N ALA A 115 12.56 -7.42 0.04
CA ALA A 115 13.62 -8.40 0.19
C ALA A 115 13.33 -9.62 -0.69
N SER A 116 14.34 -10.45 -0.94
CA SER A 116 14.18 -11.69 -1.72
C SER A 116 13.17 -12.61 -1.04
N ASP A 117 12.06 -12.85 -1.72
CA ASP A 117 10.95 -13.70 -1.27
C ASP A 117 10.16 -14.18 -2.49
N HIS A 118 9.43 -15.29 -2.37
CA HIS A 118 8.53 -15.81 -3.40
C HIS A 118 9.16 -15.98 -4.81
N ILE A 119 10.48 -16.21 -4.90
CA ILE A 119 11.19 -16.38 -6.18
C ILE A 119 10.67 -17.60 -6.93
N ASP A 120 10.24 -18.64 -6.22
CA ASP A 120 9.59 -19.83 -6.76
C ASP A 120 8.28 -19.51 -7.51
N LEU A 121 7.55 -18.46 -7.11
CA LEU A 121 6.30 -18.03 -7.76
C LEU A 121 6.53 -17.13 -8.96
N PHE A 122 7.61 -16.34 -8.98
CA PHE A 122 7.85 -15.31 -9.99
C PHE A 122 9.00 -15.64 -10.94
N GLY A 123 9.84 -16.63 -10.62
CA GLY A 123 10.98 -17.04 -11.40
C GLY A 123 12.24 -16.22 -11.20
N SER A 124 12.14 -14.94 -10.84
CA SER A 124 13.28 -14.07 -10.52
C SER A 124 12.91 -12.96 -9.53
N PHE A 125 13.93 -12.34 -8.91
CA PHE A 125 13.74 -11.18 -8.04
C PHE A 125 13.22 -9.97 -8.84
N GLU A 126 13.70 -9.76 -10.05
CA GLU A 126 13.24 -8.69 -10.95
C GLU A 126 11.76 -8.82 -11.28
N ALA A 127 11.28 -10.04 -11.57
CA ALA A 127 9.87 -10.30 -11.83
C ALA A 127 9.01 -10.08 -10.57
N TYR A 128 9.52 -10.47 -9.39
CA TYR A 128 8.87 -10.20 -8.10
C TYR A 128 8.78 -8.70 -7.81
N ARG A 129 9.87 -7.94 -8.01
CA ARG A 129 9.88 -6.47 -7.89
C ARG A 129 8.90 -5.84 -8.86
N ALA A 130 8.95 -6.21 -10.14
CA ALA A 130 8.05 -5.69 -11.15
C ALA A 130 6.57 -5.95 -10.81
N ALA A 131 6.26 -7.13 -10.29
CA ALA A 131 4.91 -7.42 -9.80
C ALA A 131 4.48 -6.50 -8.66
N LYS A 132 5.36 -6.28 -7.66
CA LYS A 132 5.04 -5.38 -6.54
C LYS A 132 4.96 -3.91 -6.93
N SER A 133 5.75 -3.44 -7.90
CA SER A 133 5.73 -2.05 -8.38
C SER A 133 4.35 -1.64 -8.89
N ARG A 134 3.55 -2.60 -9.35
CA ARG A 134 2.18 -2.35 -9.83
C ARG A 134 1.24 -1.77 -8.78
N ILE A 135 1.61 -1.82 -7.48
CA ILE A 135 0.82 -1.19 -6.42
C ILE A 135 0.70 0.33 -6.61
N TYR A 136 1.68 0.94 -7.24
CA TYR A 136 1.71 2.38 -7.50
C TYR A 136 1.02 2.77 -8.82
N GLU A 137 0.72 1.80 -9.70
CA GLU A 137 0.04 2.11 -10.96
C GLU A 137 -1.25 2.88 -10.71
N ARG A 138 -1.41 4.02 -11.36
CA ARG A 138 -2.58 4.90 -11.23
C ARG A 138 -2.86 5.39 -9.81
N CYS A 139 -1.85 5.41 -8.91
CA CYS A 139 -1.99 6.00 -7.58
C CYS A 139 -2.36 7.49 -7.70
N GLN A 140 -3.33 7.93 -6.89
CA GLN A 140 -3.97 9.23 -7.10
C GLN A 140 -3.32 10.37 -6.30
N VAL A 141 -2.93 10.14 -5.03
CA VAL A 141 -2.50 11.20 -4.11
C VAL A 141 -1.09 10.99 -3.58
N ALA A 142 -0.77 9.78 -3.08
CA ALA A 142 0.52 9.52 -2.45
C ALA A 142 1.07 8.13 -2.78
N ALA A 143 2.21 8.07 -3.45
CA ALA A 143 3.04 6.89 -3.61
C ALA A 143 4.11 6.91 -2.50
N ILE A 144 3.95 6.03 -1.50
CA ILE A 144 4.71 6.06 -0.25
C ILE A 144 5.80 4.99 -0.30
N PHE A 145 7.02 5.34 0.09
CA PHE A 145 8.17 4.46 -0.02
C PHE A 145 9.15 4.60 1.16
N ASN A 146 9.89 3.54 1.44
CA ASN A 146 10.93 3.52 2.46
C ASN A 146 12.24 4.10 1.88
N VAL A 147 12.71 5.21 2.44
CA VAL A 147 13.95 5.86 1.96
C VAL A 147 15.23 5.06 2.29
N ALA A 148 15.15 4.08 3.18
CA ALA A 148 16.27 3.19 3.50
C ALA A 148 16.30 1.91 2.63
N ASP A 149 15.39 1.76 1.68
CA ASP A 149 15.28 0.59 0.81
C ASP A 149 15.35 1.03 -0.66
N ASP A 150 16.51 0.84 -1.29
CA ASP A 150 16.76 1.23 -2.68
C ASP A 150 15.76 0.65 -3.67
N GLU A 151 15.19 -0.52 -3.37
CA GLU A 151 14.21 -1.15 -4.25
C GLU A 151 12.87 -0.41 -4.21
N THR A 152 12.43 0.06 -3.04
CA THR A 152 11.19 0.86 -2.95
C THR A 152 11.36 2.23 -3.58
N ILE A 153 12.55 2.84 -3.50
CA ILE A 153 12.91 4.08 -4.20
C ILE A 153 12.77 3.88 -5.71
N ARG A 154 13.41 2.85 -6.26
CA ARG A 154 13.32 2.53 -7.70
C ARG A 154 11.90 2.27 -8.17
N MET A 155 11.09 1.59 -7.35
CA MET A 155 9.69 1.32 -7.67
C MET A 155 8.87 2.61 -7.82
N VAL A 156 9.06 3.57 -6.92
CA VAL A 156 8.35 4.86 -6.96
C VAL A 156 8.85 5.74 -8.10
N GLU A 157 10.15 5.78 -8.36
CA GLU A 157 10.74 6.54 -9.48
C GLU A 157 10.23 6.08 -10.85
N GLN A 158 9.89 4.80 -10.98
CA GLN A 158 9.40 4.19 -12.22
C GLN A 158 7.87 4.08 -12.29
N ALA A 159 7.17 4.57 -11.26
CA ALA A 159 5.73 4.39 -11.15
C ALA A 159 4.94 5.28 -12.13
N GLU A 160 3.98 4.68 -12.83
CA GLU A 160 2.99 5.41 -13.63
C GLU A 160 1.80 5.80 -12.75
N VAL A 161 1.85 7.00 -12.19
CA VAL A 161 0.85 7.55 -11.27
C VAL A 161 -0.05 8.57 -11.98
N VAL A 162 -1.15 8.95 -11.32
CA VAL A 162 -2.02 10.04 -11.80
C VAL A 162 -1.31 11.38 -11.60
N ASP A 163 -1.53 12.33 -12.51
CA ASP A 163 -1.01 13.70 -12.39
C ASP A 163 -1.38 14.33 -11.05
N GLY A 164 -0.37 14.85 -10.36
CA GLY A 164 -0.53 15.41 -9.01
C GLY A 164 -0.29 14.42 -7.87
N CYS A 165 -0.15 13.13 -8.14
CA CYS A 165 0.30 12.17 -7.14
C CYS A 165 1.73 12.50 -6.69
N ARG A 166 1.96 12.40 -5.38
CA ARG A 166 3.25 12.78 -4.78
C ARG A 166 4.00 11.55 -4.29
N ALA A 167 5.30 11.53 -4.52
CA ALA A 167 6.20 10.60 -3.85
C ALA A 167 6.44 11.07 -2.40
N ILE A 168 6.14 10.21 -1.43
CA ILE A 168 6.28 10.49 0.00
C ILE A 168 7.21 9.46 0.62
N GLY A 169 8.35 9.92 1.14
CA GLY A 169 9.29 9.05 1.84
C GLY A 169 8.90 8.85 3.31
N PHE A 170 9.20 7.67 3.87
CA PHE A 170 9.23 7.49 5.32
C PHE A 170 10.59 6.96 5.77
N THR A 171 11.03 7.38 6.98
CA THR A 171 12.35 7.08 7.54
C THR A 171 12.32 7.00 9.06
N ALA A 172 13.16 6.15 9.65
CA ALA A 172 13.41 6.17 11.10
C ALA A 172 14.36 7.30 11.55
N GLY A 173 14.84 8.12 10.62
CA GLY A 173 15.66 9.31 10.87
C GLY A 173 14.87 10.60 10.72
N ILE A 174 15.60 11.74 10.75
CA ILE A 174 15.03 13.07 10.57
C ILE A 174 14.44 13.18 9.14
N PRO A 175 13.16 13.55 9.00
CA PRO A 175 12.53 13.64 7.68
C PRO A 175 12.98 14.87 6.91
N ASP A 176 13.24 14.72 5.63
CA ASP A 176 13.36 15.83 4.70
C ASP A 176 11.98 16.28 4.19
N ILE A 177 11.94 17.30 3.33
CA ILE A 177 10.68 17.77 2.70
C ILE A 177 10.03 16.64 1.91
N SER A 178 8.71 16.48 2.05
CA SER A 178 7.92 15.38 1.50
C SER A 178 8.24 14.01 2.13
N MET A 179 8.64 14.00 3.39
CA MET A 179 8.86 12.78 4.17
C MET A 179 8.13 12.83 5.51
N VAL A 180 7.90 11.65 6.06
CA VAL A 180 7.51 11.41 7.45
C VAL A 180 8.66 10.69 8.14
N GLY A 181 8.98 11.03 9.37
CA GLY A 181 10.15 10.46 10.04
C GLY A 181 10.15 10.67 11.54
N VAL A 182 11.34 10.56 12.14
CA VAL A 182 11.54 10.68 13.60
C VAL A 182 12.43 11.87 13.90
N VAL A 183 12.01 12.70 14.85
CA VAL A 183 12.83 13.75 15.45
C VAL A 183 12.78 13.56 16.97
N GLU A 184 13.92 13.28 17.57
CA GLU A 184 14.02 12.93 18.99
C GLU A 184 13.10 11.73 19.31
N GLU A 185 12.06 11.94 20.15
CA GLU A 185 11.07 10.93 20.51
C GLU A 185 9.74 11.03 19.75
N PHE A 186 9.63 11.94 18.77
CA PHE A 186 8.38 12.19 18.04
C PHE A 186 8.38 11.63 16.63
N LEU A 187 7.23 11.09 16.22
CA LEU A 187 6.89 10.87 14.81
C LEU A 187 6.49 12.21 14.21
N VAL A 188 7.06 12.57 13.09
CA VAL A 188 6.95 13.92 12.54
C VAL A 188 6.60 13.90 11.05
N ASP A 189 5.60 14.71 10.66
CA ASP A 189 5.21 14.92 9.27
C ASP A 189 5.85 16.19 8.70
N ARG A 190 6.55 16.04 7.57
CA ARG A 190 7.00 17.11 6.66
C ARG A 190 6.50 16.87 5.24
N ALA A 191 5.46 16.10 5.07
CA ALA A 191 4.93 15.74 3.76
C ALA A 191 3.60 16.44 3.44
N PHE A 192 2.65 16.43 4.37
CA PHE A 192 1.26 16.83 4.08
C PHE A 192 0.90 18.25 4.55
N LEU A 193 1.83 18.96 5.19
CA LEU A 193 1.65 20.35 5.58
C LEU A 193 1.72 21.28 4.36
N GLU A 194 0.92 22.36 4.35
CA GLU A 194 1.02 23.42 3.34
C GLU A 194 2.38 24.14 3.39
N ASN A 195 2.85 24.42 4.61
CA ASN A 195 4.13 25.10 4.88
C ASN A 195 5.29 24.13 5.17
N ARG A 196 5.26 22.88 4.64
CA ARG A 196 6.25 21.83 4.89
C ARG A 196 7.72 22.18 4.64
N LYS A 197 7.97 23.32 3.94
CA LYS A 197 9.33 23.82 3.72
C LYS A 197 9.95 24.37 5.01
N ASP A 198 9.12 25.00 5.85
CA ASP A 198 9.55 25.78 7.00
C ASP A 198 9.02 25.20 8.32
N ALA A 199 8.11 24.22 8.27
CA ALA A 199 7.47 23.62 9.44
C ALA A 199 7.40 22.09 9.36
N ALA A 200 7.23 21.50 10.53
CA ALA A 200 6.97 20.08 10.74
C ALA A 200 5.83 19.94 11.76
N LEU A 201 5.04 18.86 11.65
CA LEU A 201 3.96 18.53 12.57
C LEU A 201 4.33 17.31 13.38
N GLU A 202 4.31 17.41 14.70
CA GLU A 202 4.37 16.27 15.60
C GLU A 202 3.08 15.47 15.51
N LEU A 203 3.19 14.16 15.21
CA LEU A 203 2.05 13.26 15.05
C LEU A 203 1.77 12.47 16.32
N ALA A 204 2.81 11.90 16.92
CA ALA A 204 2.73 11.04 18.10
C ALA A 204 4.12 10.89 18.75
N GLU A 205 4.18 10.43 19.99
CA GLU A 205 5.43 9.98 20.60
C GLU A 205 5.73 8.53 20.22
N ILE A 206 7.02 8.16 20.14
CA ILE A 206 7.44 6.77 19.93
C ILE A 206 6.89 5.86 21.06
N SER A 207 6.73 6.39 22.25
CA SER A 207 6.17 5.69 23.43
C SER A 207 4.70 5.28 23.25
N ASP A 208 3.96 5.91 22.36
CA ASP A 208 2.57 5.55 22.03
C ASP A 208 2.47 4.25 21.20
N ILE A 209 3.60 3.82 20.62
CA ILE A 209 3.67 2.55 19.90
C ILE A 209 3.83 1.42 20.92
N ALA A 210 2.87 0.50 21.00
CA ALA A 210 2.83 -0.58 21.99
C ALA A 210 4.12 -1.44 22.06
N THR A 211 4.85 -1.56 20.94
CA THR A 211 6.16 -2.21 20.86
C THR A 211 7.06 -1.36 19.97
N PRO A 212 7.81 -0.39 20.54
CA PRO A 212 8.56 0.61 19.77
C PRO A 212 9.91 0.10 19.23
N ALA A 213 9.90 -1.07 18.59
CA ALA A 213 11.03 -1.55 17.80
C ALA A 213 11.10 -0.80 16.47
N THR A 214 12.30 -0.63 15.91
CA THR A 214 12.52 0.15 14.66
C THR A 214 11.57 -0.22 13.53
N HIS A 215 11.29 -1.50 13.33
CA HIS A 215 10.36 -1.95 12.29
C HIS A 215 8.91 -1.53 12.55
N ASN A 216 8.47 -1.43 13.81
CA ASN A 216 7.13 -0.95 14.16
C ASN A 216 7.04 0.58 14.07
N ILE A 217 8.12 1.29 14.36
CA ILE A 217 8.21 2.73 14.11
C ILE A 217 8.06 3.00 12.61
N LEU A 218 8.78 2.27 11.77
CA LEU A 218 8.65 2.37 10.30
C LEU A 218 7.24 1.99 9.82
N ASN A 219 6.62 0.97 10.40
CA ASN A 219 5.24 0.59 10.06
C ASN A 219 4.22 1.67 10.46
N ALA A 220 4.46 2.41 11.54
CA ALA A 220 3.58 3.49 11.99
C ALA A 220 3.75 4.78 11.15
N LEU A 221 4.94 4.99 10.58
CA LEU A 221 5.26 6.13 9.71
C LEU A 221 4.74 5.92 8.28
N ALA A 222 4.58 4.67 7.85
CA ALA A 222 4.19 4.29 6.49
C ALA A 222 2.69 4.44 6.26
#